data_79716726f6d945cf7953fa14f633d462
#
_entry.id   79716726f6d945cf7953fa14f633d462
#
_cell.length_a   1.000
_cell.length_b   1.000
_cell.length_c   1.000
_cell.angle_alpha   90.00
_cell.angle_beta   90.00
_cell.angle_gamma   90.00
#
_symmetry.space_group_name_H-M   'P 1'
#
loop_
_entity.id
_entity.type
_entity.pdbx_description
1 polymer ?
#
loop_
_entity_poly.entity_id
_entity_poly.type
_entity_poly.pdbx_seq_one_letter_code
_entity_poly.pdbx_strand_id
1 'polypeptide(L)'
;KFRKYLGHDLKENLLEERKKIAEKLILEEINKYKIIKDPLHVELSEEEINSIRKLEARIPLKISHLSERNWKKFSEIFTYNTNAIEGSKLSQDEVKDLLEKDKWPNKSKEDIAEAYGVDEAVSYIRNTKEHLSLELIKKIHRIIFKNSKPFAGKLRKNGEEVVVMDSNRNVVHEGAPQARINHLLRELVEWYENSRNKYPGLVLGAVIHNQFENVHPFRDGNGRVGRILLNNILIKHNLPPMNIGIKNRMEYYASLQAYEKNHDLMPTINLFMKEYNELKKKLSYYETR
;
A
#
# COMPACT_ATOMS: atom_id res chain seq x y z
N LYS A 1 5.59 4.36 25.87
CA LYS A 1 6.81 4.62 26.66
C LYS A 1 7.99 3.99 25.92
N PHE A 2 8.97 4.80 25.48
CA PHE A 2 10.13 4.33 24.72
C PHE A 2 11.27 4.00 25.69
N ARG A 3 11.98 2.89 25.46
CA ARG A 3 13.09 2.46 26.30
C ARG A 3 14.15 1.75 25.46
N LYS A 4 15.43 1.98 25.77
CA LYS A 4 16.58 1.25 25.20
C LYS A 4 17.42 0.70 26.35
N TYR A 5 17.90 -0.51 26.22
CA TYR A 5 18.81 -1.12 27.16
C TYR A 5 20.25 -0.63 26.88
N LEU A 6 20.94 -0.13 27.90
CA LEU A 6 22.27 0.42 27.77
C LEU A 6 23.38 -0.58 28.03
N GLY A 7 23.12 -1.68 28.72
CA GLY A 7 24.10 -2.68 29.15
C GLY A 7 24.20 -2.76 30.68
N HIS A 8 25.04 -3.68 31.18
CA HIS A 8 25.30 -3.91 32.61
C HIS A 8 26.77 -3.65 32.91
N ASP A 9 27.09 -3.10 34.09
CA ASP A 9 28.45 -2.87 34.59
C ASP A 9 29.40 -2.15 33.62
N LEU A 10 28.90 -1.09 32.98
CA LEU A 10 29.64 -0.31 31.99
C LEU A 10 30.56 0.72 32.66
N LYS A 11 31.76 0.92 32.11
CA LYS A 11 32.61 2.05 32.45
C LYS A 11 31.93 3.38 32.05
N GLU A 12 32.16 4.43 32.81
CA GLU A 12 31.43 5.73 32.70
C GLU A 12 31.44 6.31 31.29
N ASN A 13 32.60 6.32 30.63
CA ASN A 13 32.74 6.82 29.25
C ASN A 13 31.91 5.99 28.24
N LEU A 14 31.89 4.67 28.38
CA LEU A 14 31.09 3.79 27.51
C LEU A 14 29.59 3.94 27.80
N LEU A 15 29.23 4.19 29.05
CA LEU A 15 27.84 4.47 29.43
C LEU A 15 27.34 5.77 28.80
N GLU A 16 28.13 6.84 28.85
CA GLU A 16 27.78 8.13 28.24
C GLU A 16 27.67 8.05 26.71
N GLU A 17 28.55 7.31 26.06
CA GLU A 17 28.47 7.07 24.61
C GLU A 17 27.16 6.30 24.26
N ARG A 18 26.85 5.23 25.00
CA ARG A 18 25.63 4.45 24.79
C ARG A 18 24.36 5.24 25.11
N LYS A 19 24.38 6.13 26.11
CA LYS A 19 23.26 7.05 26.38
C LYS A 19 22.99 7.93 25.15
N LYS A 20 23.99 8.60 24.60
CA LYS A 20 23.84 9.46 23.42
C LYS A 20 23.26 8.70 22.22
N ILE A 21 23.72 7.48 21.98
CA ILE A 21 23.19 6.63 20.91
C ILE A 21 21.73 6.26 21.20
N ALA A 22 21.44 5.85 22.44
CA ALA A 22 20.09 5.47 22.85
C ALA A 22 19.09 6.65 22.79
N GLU A 23 19.52 7.83 23.19
CA GLU A 23 18.71 9.06 23.07
C GLU A 23 18.38 9.38 21.61
N LYS A 24 19.38 9.30 20.72
CA LYS A 24 19.14 9.48 19.27
C LYS A 24 18.14 8.47 18.74
N LEU A 25 18.31 7.19 19.03
CA LEU A 25 17.40 6.12 18.62
C LEU A 25 16.00 6.28 19.20
N ILE A 26 15.88 6.72 20.46
CA ILE A 26 14.57 7.00 21.09
C ILE A 26 13.89 8.19 20.40
N LEU A 27 14.63 9.25 20.08
CA LEU A 27 14.09 10.41 19.36
C LEU A 27 13.62 10.02 17.94
N GLU A 28 14.37 9.20 17.25
CA GLU A 28 13.97 8.65 15.94
C GLU A 28 12.69 7.80 16.05
N GLU A 29 12.59 6.93 17.06
CA GLU A 29 11.37 6.16 17.33
C GLU A 29 10.18 7.04 17.70
N ILE A 30 10.40 8.11 18.50
CA ILE A 30 9.35 9.07 18.87
C ILE A 30 8.86 9.80 17.62
N ASN A 31 9.75 10.22 16.76
CA ASN A 31 9.41 10.92 15.53
C ASN A 31 8.65 9.99 14.56
N LYS A 32 9.14 8.78 14.30
CA LYS A 32 8.39 7.77 13.54
C LYS A 32 6.99 7.53 14.12
N TYR A 33 6.88 7.47 15.45
CA TYR A 33 5.58 7.27 16.10
C TYR A 33 4.64 8.47 15.94
N LYS A 34 5.15 9.70 16.06
CA LYS A 34 4.35 10.92 15.82
C LYS A 34 3.84 10.99 14.39
N ILE A 35 4.68 10.63 13.42
CA ILE A 35 4.35 10.56 12.00
C ILE A 35 3.18 9.62 11.76
N ILE A 36 3.21 8.42 12.35
CA ILE A 36 2.17 7.41 12.15
C ILE A 36 0.89 7.78 12.91
N LYS A 37 1.01 8.46 14.05
CA LYS A 37 -0.15 8.89 14.85
C LYS A 37 -0.91 10.03 14.17
N ASP A 38 -0.21 10.88 13.46
CA ASP A 38 -0.80 11.99 12.70
C ASP A 38 -0.37 11.89 11.22
N PRO A 39 -1.11 11.13 10.41
CA PRO A 39 -0.72 10.83 9.04
C PRO A 39 -0.54 12.05 8.14
N LEU A 40 -1.14 13.17 8.45
CA LEU A 40 -0.97 14.41 7.70
C LEU A 40 0.04 15.37 8.34
N HIS A 41 0.49 15.07 9.57
CA HIS A 41 1.41 15.90 10.37
C HIS A 41 0.92 17.35 10.57
N VAL A 42 0.45 17.96 9.49
CA VAL A 42 -0.27 19.24 9.46
C VAL A 42 -1.59 19.00 8.72
N GLU A 43 -2.70 19.42 9.30
CA GLU A 43 -4.00 19.36 8.62
C GLU A 43 -3.94 20.15 7.32
N LEU A 44 -4.49 19.56 6.25
CA LEU A 44 -4.61 20.27 4.98
C LEU A 44 -5.54 21.47 5.14
N SER A 45 -5.12 22.62 4.63
CA SER A 45 -5.96 23.80 4.54
C SER A 45 -7.17 23.55 3.62
N GLU A 46 -8.22 24.34 3.77
CA GLU A 46 -9.38 24.26 2.87
C GLU A 46 -9.00 24.50 1.40
N GLU A 47 -7.98 25.33 1.16
CA GLU A 47 -7.49 25.65 -0.17
C GLU A 47 -6.81 24.44 -0.83
N GLU A 48 -5.99 23.71 -0.09
CA GLU A 48 -5.37 22.45 -0.51
C GLU A 48 -6.43 21.37 -0.75
N ILE A 49 -7.37 21.21 0.17
CA ILE A 49 -8.50 20.26 0.01
C ILE A 49 -9.28 20.57 -1.27
N ASN A 50 -9.62 21.83 -1.52
CA ASN A 50 -10.37 22.24 -2.71
C ASN A 50 -9.54 22.06 -3.98
N SER A 51 -8.24 22.25 -3.94
CA SER A 51 -7.33 21.97 -5.05
C SER A 51 -7.34 20.48 -5.41
N ILE A 52 -7.26 19.60 -4.41
CA ILE A 52 -7.31 18.15 -4.63
C ILE A 52 -8.70 17.70 -5.11
N ARG A 53 -9.80 18.28 -4.62
CA ARG A 53 -11.15 18.03 -5.16
C ARG A 53 -11.25 18.39 -6.65
N LYS A 54 -10.61 19.48 -7.07
CA LYS A 54 -10.52 19.82 -8.50
C LYS A 54 -9.73 18.78 -9.30
N LEU A 55 -8.68 18.19 -8.72
CA LEU A 55 -7.97 17.07 -9.36
C LEU A 55 -8.86 15.84 -9.47
N GLU A 56 -9.59 15.46 -8.42
CA GLU A 56 -10.56 14.35 -8.46
C GLU A 56 -11.61 14.54 -9.57
N ALA A 57 -12.13 15.76 -9.71
CA ALA A 57 -13.10 16.07 -10.77
C ALA A 57 -12.54 15.90 -12.18
N ARG A 58 -11.22 15.99 -12.35
CA ARG A 58 -10.50 15.79 -13.60
C ARG A 58 -10.13 14.35 -13.90
N ILE A 59 -10.41 13.40 -12.98
CA ILE A 59 -10.16 11.98 -13.22
C ILE A 59 -10.95 11.57 -14.48
N PRO A 60 -10.27 11.04 -15.50
CA PRO A 60 -10.87 10.84 -16.82
C PRO A 60 -11.78 9.62 -16.91
N LEU A 61 -11.90 8.86 -15.83
CA LEU A 61 -12.76 7.69 -15.65
C LEU A 61 -13.83 7.99 -14.61
N LYS A 62 -14.99 7.33 -14.72
CA LYS A 62 -16.04 7.34 -13.69
C LYS A 62 -16.36 5.90 -13.33
N ILE A 63 -16.40 5.58 -12.04
CA ILE A 63 -16.68 4.21 -11.57
C ILE A 63 -18.04 3.70 -12.06
N SER A 64 -19.05 4.59 -12.12
CA SER A 64 -20.39 4.28 -12.63
C SER A 64 -20.42 3.91 -14.12
N HIS A 65 -19.39 4.25 -14.88
CA HIS A 65 -19.29 3.96 -16.31
C HIS A 65 -18.42 2.73 -16.61
N LEU A 66 -17.85 2.10 -15.59
CA LEU A 66 -17.06 0.88 -15.79
C LEU A 66 -17.97 -0.32 -16.02
N SER A 67 -18.00 -0.80 -17.27
CA SER A 67 -18.70 -2.03 -17.66
C SER A 67 -18.05 -3.27 -17.01
N GLU A 68 -18.74 -4.41 -17.04
CA GLU A 68 -18.16 -5.70 -16.64
C GLU A 68 -16.88 -6.03 -17.41
N ARG A 69 -16.83 -5.70 -18.70
CA ARG A 69 -15.64 -5.85 -19.54
C ARG A 69 -14.49 -4.96 -19.03
N ASN A 70 -14.76 -3.69 -18.64
CA ASN A 70 -13.77 -2.80 -18.08
C ASN A 70 -13.23 -3.33 -16.73
N TRP A 71 -14.10 -3.84 -15.86
CA TRP A 71 -13.70 -4.44 -14.59
C TRP A 71 -12.82 -5.67 -14.78
N LYS A 72 -13.20 -6.59 -15.70
CA LYS A 72 -12.37 -7.74 -16.04
C LYS A 72 -11.01 -7.33 -16.56
N LYS A 73 -10.96 -6.34 -17.47
CA LYS A 73 -9.72 -5.81 -18.01
C LYS A 73 -8.87 -5.08 -16.98
N PHE A 74 -9.51 -4.32 -16.07
CA PHE A 74 -8.83 -3.72 -14.93
C PHE A 74 -8.17 -4.80 -14.07
N SER A 75 -8.92 -5.85 -13.68
CA SER A 75 -8.38 -6.93 -12.84
C SER A 75 -7.17 -7.60 -13.48
N GLU A 76 -7.23 -7.91 -14.77
CA GLU A 76 -6.10 -8.47 -15.54
C GLU A 76 -4.86 -7.55 -15.47
N ILE A 77 -5.04 -6.27 -15.81
CA ILE A 77 -3.95 -5.27 -15.82
C ILE A 77 -3.38 -5.08 -14.42
N PHE A 78 -4.24 -4.97 -13.41
CA PHE A 78 -3.85 -4.77 -12.02
C PHE A 78 -3.11 -5.99 -11.47
N THR A 79 -3.62 -7.20 -11.72
CA THR A 79 -3.00 -8.45 -11.28
C THR A 79 -1.59 -8.59 -11.86
N TYR A 80 -1.42 -8.32 -13.15
CA TYR A 80 -0.09 -8.31 -13.75
C TYR A 80 0.83 -7.30 -13.07
N ASN A 81 0.46 -6.02 -13.05
CA ASN A 81 1.35 -4.98 -12.58
C ASN A 81 1.69 -5.12 -11.10
N THR A 82 0.70 -5.41 -10.24
CA THR A 82 0.92 -5.50 -8.81
C THR A 82 1.84 -6.66 -8.42
N ASN A 83 1.77 -7.81 -9.14
CA ASN A 83 2.68 -8.93 -8.93
C ASN A 83 4.05 -8.67 -9.55
N ALA A 84 4.13 -8.04 -10.73
CA ALA A 84 5.39 -7.69 -11.38
C ALA A 84 6.22 -6.67 -10.58
N ILE A 85 5.57 -5.71 -9.91
CA ILE A 85 6.23 -4.78 -8.95
C ILE A 85 6.94 -5.56 -7.85
N GLU A 86 6.35 -6.65 -7.36
CA GLU A 86 6.90 -7.52 -6.31
C GLU A 86 7.85 -8.61 -6.87
N GLY A 87 8.10 -8.63 -8.17
CA GLY A 87 9.09 -9.50 -8.79
C GLY A 87 8.56 -10.80 -9.39
N SER A 88 7.25 -10.99 -9.49
CA SER A 88 6.65 -12.12 -10.22
C SER A 88 7.17 -12.20 -11.66
N LYS A 89 7.33 -13.42 -12.16
CA LYS A 89 7.85 -13.71 -13.49
C LYS A 89 6.75 -13.96 -14.54
N LEU A 90 5.49 -13.81 -14.16
CA LEU A 90 4.37 -13.89 -15.11
C LEU A 90 4.41 -12.67 -16.06
N SER A 91 4.25 -12.93 -17.36
CA SER A 91 4.01 -11.87 -18.35
C SER A 91 2.54 -11.44 -18.33
N GLN A 92 2.24 -10.31 -18.95
CA GLN A 92 0.86 -9.83 -19.05
C GLN A 92 -0.04 -10.80 -19.82
N ASP A 93 0.46 -11.41 -20.89
CA ASP A 93 -0.29 -12.39 -21.67
C ASP A 93 -0.51 -13.70 -20.90
N GLU A 94 0.48 -14.15 -20.11
CA GLU A 94 0.31 -15.31 -19.22
C GLU A 94 -0.74 -15.05 -18.14
N VAL A 95 -0.75 -13.86 -17.52
CA VAL A 95 -1.81 -13.48 -16.54
C VAL A 95 -3.17 -13.46 -17.23
N LYS A 96 -3.28 -12.92 -18.43
CA LYS A 96 -4.52 -12.91 -19.20
C LYS A 96 -5.00 -14.33 -19.51
N ASP A 97 -4.14 -15.18 -20.07
CA ASP A 97 -4.48 -16.58 -20.40
C ASP A 97 -4.86 -17.36 -19.13
N LEU A 98 -4.18 -17.10 -18.01
CA LEU A 98 -4.48 -17.70 -16.72
C LEU A 98 -5.90 -17.32 -16.23
N LEU A 99 -6.22 -16.03 -16.19
CA LEU A 99 -7.49 -15.54 -15.64
C LEU A 99 -8.69 -15.74 -16.58
N GLU A 100 -8.47 -15.73 -17.91
CA GLU A 100 -9.56 -15.88 -18.88
C GLU A 100 -9.82 -17.31 -19.31
N LYS A 101 -8.77 -18.14 -19.36
CA LYS A 101 -8.82 -19.49 -19.98
C LYS A 101 -8.37 -20.61 -19.04
N ASP A 102 -8.03 -20.28 -17.78
CA ASP A 102 -7.41 -21.21 -16.82
C ASP A 102 -6.17 -21.95 -17.39
N LYS A 103 -5.45 -21.28 -18.30
CA LYS A 103 -4.27 -21.83 -18.94
C LYS A 103 -3.03 -21.52 -18.10
N TRP A 104 -2.49 -22.55 -17.48
CA TRP A 104 -1.36 -22.45 -16.57
C TRP A 104 -0.04 -22.33 -17.34
N PRO A 105 0.74 -21.24 -17.12
CA PRO A 105 2.05 -21.09 -17.71
C PRO A 105 3.09 -21.97 -16.98
N ASN A 106 4.22 -22.21 -17.65
CA ASN A 106 5.36 -22.89 -17.01
C ASN A 106 6.12 -21.94 -16.07
N LYS A 107 5.51 -21.60 -14.95
CA LYS A 107 6.01 -20.70 -13.91
C LYS A 107 5.82 -21.33 -12.54
N SER A 108 6.30 -20.64 -11.48
CA SER A 108 6.15 -21.14 -10.13
C SER A 108 4.67 -21.28 -9.74
N LYS A 109 4.34 -22.31 -8.98
CA LYS A 109 2.98 -22.48 -8.44
C LYS A 109 2.58 -21.31 -7.54
N GLU A 110 3.56 -20.68 -6.89
CA GLU A 110 3.40 -19.52 -6.04
C GLU A 110 2.96 -18.30 -6.84
N ASP A 111 3.66 -17.97 -7.95
CA ASP A 111 3.27 -16.88 -8.85
C ASP A 111 1.84 -17.05 -9.39
N ILE A 112 1.49 -18.28 -9.78
CA ILE A 112 0.16 -18.62 -10.30
C ILE A 112 -0.90 -18.43 -9.21
N ALA A 113 -0.66 -18.99 -8.01
CA ALA A 113 -1.60 -18.90 -6.90
C ALA A 113 -1.82 -17.45 -6.44
N GLU A 114 -0.77 -16.64 -6.43
CA GLU A 114 -0.83 -15.23 -6.05
C GLU A 114 -1.51 -14.36 -7.12
N ALA A 115 -1.41 -14.73 -8.41
CA ALA A 115 -2.17 -14.07 -9.47
C ALA A 115 -3.70 -14.30 -9.29
N TYR A 116 -4.13 -15.54 -9.05
CA TYR A 116 -5.53 -15.82 -8.72
C TYR A 116 -5.98 -15.12 -7.45
N GLY A 117 -5.13 -15.09 -6.41
CA GLY A 117 -5.43 -14.43 -5.15
C GLY A 117 -5.62 -12.93 -5.27
N VAL A 118 -4.84 -12.28 -6.13
CA VAL A 118 -5.01 -10.84 -6.43
C VAL A 118 -6.31 -10.57 -7.19
N ASP A 119 -6.64 -11.38 -8.21
CA ASP A 119 -7.89 -11.25 -8.96
C ASP A 119 -9.11 -11.44 -8.04
N GLU A 120 -9.08 -12.47 -7.16
CA GLU A 120 -10.11 -12.69 -6.14
C GLU A 120 -10.23 -11.48 -5.19
N ALA A 121 -9.11 -10.87 -4.78
CA ALA A 121 -9.12 -9.69 -3.93
C ALA A 121 -9.71 -8.46 -4.64
N VAL A 122 -9.44 -8.26 -5.93
CA VAL A 122 -10.07 -7.20 -6.75
C VAL A 122 -11.58 -7.42 -6.82
N SER A 123 -12.02 -8.63 -7.10
CA SER A 123 -13.44 -8.99 -7.11
C SER A 123 -14.09 -8.73 -5.74
N TYR A 124 -13.40 -9.09 -4.66
CA TYR A 124 -13.88 -8.88 -3.30
C TYR A 124 -14.09 -7.39 -2.97
N ILE A 125 -13.08 -6.52 -3.21
CA ILE A 125 -13.20 -5.09 -2.88
C ILE A 125 -14.22 -4.35 -3.76
N ARG A 126 -14.45 -4.83 -4.97
CA ARG A 126 -15.52 -4.33 -5.84
C ARG A 126 -16.90 -4.55 -5.24
N ASN A 127 -17.15 -5.71 -4.66
CA ASN A 127 -18.48 -6.15 -4.23
C ASN A 127 -18.76 -5.91 -2.74
N THR A 128 -17.73 -5.81 -1.89
CA THR A 128 -17.93 -5.56 -0.46
C THR A 128 -18.39 -4.14 -0.18
N LYS A 129 -19.09 -3.95 0.94
CA LYS A 129 -19.40 -2.63 1.51
C LYS A 129 -18.45 -2.27 2.66
N GLU A 130 -17.50 -3.14 3.00
CA GLU A 130 -16.60 -2.95 4.12
C GLU A 130 -15.66 -1.76 3.88
N HIS A 131 -15.60 -0.85 4.86
CA HIS A 131 -14.60 0.18 4.96
C HIS A 131 -13.31 -0.35 5.60
N LEU A 132 -12.29 0.48 5.69
CA LEU A 132 -11.02 0.10 6.29
C LEU A 132 -11.24 -0.42 7.73
N SER A 133 -10.72 -1.60 8.00
CA SER A 133 -10.70 -2.21 9.34
C SER A 133 -9.51 -3.16 9.46
N LEU A 134 -9.14 -3.52 10.69
CA LEU A 134 -8.08 -4.49 10.93
C LEU A 134 -8.44 -5.86 10.35
N GLU A 135 -9.71 -6.21 10.41
CA GLU A 135 -10.26 -7.46 9.84
C GLU A 135 -10.18 -7.44 8.32
N LEU A 136 -10.54 -6.33 7.67
CA LEU A 136 -10.41 -6.17 6.22
C LEU A 136 -8.95 -6.31 5.77
N ILE A 137 -8.01 -5.66 6.46
CA ILE A 137 -6.57 -5.75 6.18
C ILE A 137 -6.12 -7.21 6.19
N LYS A 138 -6.42 -7.95 7.26
CA LYS A 138 -6.07 -9.38 7.39
C LYS A 138 -6.79 -10.26 6.37
N LYS A 139 -8.04 -9.95 6.05
CA LYS A 139 -8.87 -10.68 5.08
C LYS A 139 -8.31 -10.54 3.68
N ILE A 140 -7.94 -9.34 3.24
CA ILE A 140 -7.31 -9.10 1.94
C ILE A 140 -6.00 -9.90 1.84
N HIS A 141 -5.14 -9.82 2.84
CA HIS A 141 -3.91 -10.62 2.86
C HIS A 141 -4.19 -12.12 2.77
N ARG A 142 -5.22 -12.62 3.49
CA ARG A 142 -5.60 -14.04 3.42
C ARG A 142 -6.10 -14.41 2.04
N ILE A 143 -6.94 -13.58 1.40
CA ILE A 143 -7.45 -13.85 0.04
C ILE A 143 -6.29 -14.02 -0.93
N ILE A 144 -5.33 -13.06 -0.93
CA ILE A 144 -4.22 -13.07 -1.87
C ILE A 144 -3.31 -14.29 -1.66
N PHE A 145 -3.03 -14.67 -0.40
CA PHE A 145 -1.94 -15.59 -0.07
C PHE A 145 -2.37 -16.97 0.47
N LYS A 146 -3.67 -17.26 0.59
CA LYS A 146 -4.17 -18.53 1.19
C LYS A 146 -3.62 -19.79 0.54
N ASN A 147 -3.26 -19.74 -0.76
CA ASN A 147 -2.76 -20.88 -1.53
C ASN A 147 -1.23 -20.84 -1.76
N SER A 148 -0.51 -19.82 -1.25
CA SER A 148 0.93 -19.65 -1.46
C SER A 148 1.73 -19.51 -0.16
N LYS A 149 1.14 -18.95 0.90
CA LYS A 149 1.87 -18.62 2.14
C LYS A 149 1.18 -19.21 3.38
N PRO A 150 1.90 -19.93 4.27
CA PRO A 150 1.33 -20.51 5.50
C PRO A 150 0.94 -19.44 6.55
N PHE A 151 1.41 -18.22 6.38
CA PHE A 151 1.10 -17.08 7.25
C PHE A 151 0.00 -16.17 6.69
N ALA A 152 -0.75 -16.61 5.67
CA ALA A 152 -1.83 -15.83 5.05
C ALA A 152 -2.82 -15.28 6.10
N GLY A 153 -3.03 -13.96 6.09
CA GLY A 153 -3.90 -13.25 7.02
C GLY A 153 -3.33 -13.02 8.43
N LYS A 154 -2.07 -13.37 8.68
CA LYS A 154 -1.42 -13.21 9.99
C LYS A 154 -0.41 -12.07 9.93
N LEU A 155 -0.52 -11.14 10.89
CA LEU A 155 0.51 -10.11 11.07
C LEU A 155 1.83 -10.76 11.49
N ARG A 156 2.95 -10.14 11.13
CA ARG A 156 4.29 -10.64 11.50
C ARG A 156 4.47 -10.66 13.02
N LYS A 157 5.28 -11.61 13.49
CA LYS A 157 5.52 -11.89 14.91
C LYS A 157 6.85 -11.29 15.37
N ASN A 158 7.09 -11.32 16.68
CA ASN A 158 8.37 -10.95 17.27
C ASN A 158 9.53 -11.72 16.61
N GLY A 159 10.59 -10.99 16.24
CA GLY A 159 11.73 -11.53 15.54
C GLY A 159 11.57 -11.59 14.01
N GLU A 160 10.42 -11.21 13.47
CA GLU A 160 10.18 -11.05 12.03
C GLU A 160 10.28 -9.56 11.66
N GLU A 161 11.47 -8.98 11.78
CA GLU A 161 11.71 -7.63 11.28
C GLU A 161 11.73 -7.65 9.74
N VAL A 162 11.10 -6.66 9.14
CA VAL A 162 11.01 -6.53 7.68
C VAL A 162 11.75 -5.29 7.24
N VAL A 163 12.68 -5.52 6.33
CA VAL A 163 13.50 -4.47 5.73
C VAL A 163 13.33 -4.55 4.22
N VAL A 164 12.96 -3.45 3.59
CA VAL A 164 12.91 -3.31 2.14
C VAL A 164 14.28 -2.80 1.67
N MET A 165 14.90 -3.52 0.76
CA MET A 165 16.21 -3.18 0.20
C MET A 165 16.08 -2.83 -1.29
N ASP A 166 16.93 -1.92 -1.75
CA ASP A 166 17.13 -1.67 -3.18
C ASP A 166 17.98 -2.76 -3.86
N SER A 167 18.21 -2.63 -5.16
CA SER A 167 19.04 -3.55 -5.94
C SER A 167 20.50 -3.59 -5.48
N ASN A 168 20.97 -2.56 -4.77
CA ASN A 168 22.30 -2.42 -4.24
C ASN A 168 22.41 -2.89 -2.77
N ARG A 169 21.35 -3.49 -2.23
CA ARG A 169 21.20 -3.93 -0.83
C ARG A 169 21.23 -2.78 0.20
N ASN A 170 20.96 -1.55 -0.21
CA ASN A 170 20.74 -0.47 0.73
C ASN A 170 19.34 -0.60 1.31
N VAL A 171 19.21 -0.38 2.62
CA VAL A 171 17.91 -0.31 3.28
C VAL A 171 17.18 0.95 2.82
N VAL A 172 16.07 0.78 2.13
CA VAL A 172 15.22 1.89 1.65
C VAL A 172 14.04 2.14 2.57
N HIS A 173 13.61 1.12 3.32
CA HIS A 173 12.54 1.23 4.30
C HIS A 173 12.66 0.14 5.37
N GLU A 174 12.40 0.51 6.62
CA GLU A 174 12.21 -0.41 7.73
C GLU A 174 10.76 -0.36 8.19
N GLY A 175 10.10 -1.51 8.22
CA GLY A 175 8.76 -1.61 8.78
C GLY A 175 8.73 -1.19 10.26
N ALA A 176 7.56 -0.82 10.75
CA ALA A 176 7.37 -0.46 12.15
C ALA A 176 7.80 -1.60 13.10
N PRO A 177 8.29 -1.31 14.33
CA PRO A 177 8.58 -2.35 15.31
C PRO A 177 7.38 -3.26 15.54
N GLN A 178 7.58 -4.57 15.53
CA GLN A 178 6.50 -5.57 15.56
C GLN A 178 5.53 -5.35 16.74
N ALA A 179 6.05 -5.05 17.93
CA ALA A 179 5.23 -4.81 19.12
C ALA A 179 4.23 -3.65 18.98
N ARG A 180 4.40 -2.80 17.96
CA ARG A 180 3.55 -1.63 17.71
C ARG A 180 2.55 -1.82 16.57
N ILE A 181 2.70 -2.83 15.74
CA ILE A 181 1.90 -3.03 14.52
C ILE A 181 0.39 -2.94 14.81
N ASN A 182 -0.10 -3.71 15.79
CA ASN A 182 -1.53 -3.72 16.12
C ASN A 182 -2.03 -2.33 16.55
N HIS A 183 -1.21 -1.59 17.30
CA HIS A 183 -1.56 -0.26 17.76
C HIS A 183 -1.60 0.72 16.59
N LEU A 184 -0.55 0.74 15.75
CA LEU A 184 -0.46 1.61 14.59
C LEU A 184 -1.56 1.37 13.56
N LEU A 185 -1.92 0.09 13.31
CA LEU A 185 -3.03 -0.23 12.42
C LEU A 185 -4.37 0.23 12.99
N ARG A 186 -4.58 0.16 14.32
CA ARG A 186 -5.81 0.70 14.95
C ARG A 186 -5.86 2.21 14.84
N GLU A 187 -4.77 2.92 15.11
CA GLU A 187 -4.69 4.37 14.93
C GLU A 187 -4.96 4.78 13.48
N LEU A 188 -4.43 4.03 12.50
CA LEU A 188 -4.70 4.25 11.08
C LEU A 188 -6.18 4.08 10.72
N VAL A 189 -6.82 3.03 11.25
CA VAL A 189 -8.26 2.79 11.07
C VAL A 189 -9.09 3.91 11.73
N GLU A 190 -8.74 4.30 12.95
CA GLU A 190 -9.41 5.39 13.66
C GLU A 190 -9.26 6.73 12.92
N TRP A 191 -8.05 7.03 12.43
CA TRP A 191 -7.83 8.21 11.61
C TRP A 191 -8.72 8.21 10.36
N TYR A 192 -8.81 7.07 9.65
CA TYR A 192 -9.67 6.94 8.48
C TYR A 192 -11.14 7.20 8.82
N GLU A 193 -11.67 6.58 9.87
CA GLU A 193 -13.07 6.75 10.28
C GLU A 193 -13.39 8.21 10.63
N ASN A 194 -12.48 8.90 11.29
CA ASN A 194 -12.63 10.32 11.67
C ASN A 194 -12.45 11.27 10.46
N SER A 195 -11.77 10.83 9.42
CA SER A 195 -11.34 11.67 8.28
C SER A 195 -12.13 11.44 7.01
N ARG A 196 -12.81 10.30 6.86
CA ARG A 196 -13.44 9.87 5.60
C ARG A 196 -14.52 10.81 5.05
N ASN A 197 -15.14 11.64 5.90
CA ASN A 197 -16.11 12.64 5.49
C ASN A 197 -15.49 14.05 5.35
N LYS A 198 -14.25 14.24 5.81
CA LYS A 198 -13.52 15.51 5.79
C LYS A 198 -12.70 15.66 4.50
N TYR A 199 -11.95 14.63 4.16
CA TYR A 199 -10.99 14.68 3.06
C TYR A 199 -11.49 14.04 1.78
N PRO A 200 -10.99 14.50 0.60
CA PRO A 200 -11.20 13.85 -0.69
C PRO A 200 -10.70 12.40 -0.71
N GLY A 201 -11.30 11.56 -1.56
CA GLY A 201 -10.94 10.15 -1.69
C GLY A 201 -9.48 9.93 -2.13
N LEU A 202 -8.92 10.83 -2.95
CA LEU A 202 -7.49 10.79 -3.33
C LEU A 202 -6.59 10.99 -2.11
N VAL A 203 -6.91 11.91 -1.20
CA VAL A 203 -6.16 12.12 0.05
C VAL A 203 -6.24 10.88 0.91
N LEU A 204 -7.46 10.39 1.15
CA LEU A 204 -7.68 9.20 1.99
C LEU A 204 -6.94 7.98 1.44
N GLY A 205 -7.05 7.74 0.14
CA GLY A 205 -6.37 6.64 -0.53
C GLY A 205 -4.85 6.76 -0.44
N ALA A 206 -4.29 7.94 -0.69
CA ALA A 206 -2.86 8.19 -0.62
C ALA A 206 -2.32 8.05 0.81
N VAL A 207 -3.00 8.63 1.80
CA VAL A 207 -2.61 8.54 3.22
C VAL A 207 -2.63 7.09 3.69
N ILE A 208 -3.76 6.38 3.48
CA ILE A 208 -3.90 5.00 3.94
C ILE A 208 -2.84 4.10 3.29
N HIS A 209 -2.62 4.27 1.98
CA HIS A 209 -1.62 3.49 1.26
C HIS A 209 -0.21 3.75 1.80
N ASN A 210 0.22 5.01 1.88
CA ASN A 210 1.56 5.37 2.34
C ASN A 210 1.80 4.94 3.79
N GLN A 211 0.82 5.14 4.69
CA GLN A 211 0.93 4.72 6.09
C GLN A 211 0.96 3.20 6.24
N PHE A 212 0.16 2.49 5.47
CA PHE A 212 0.18 1.04 5.47
C PHE A 212 1.55 0.49 5.03
N GLU A 213 2.15 1.09 3.99
CA GLU A 213 3.50 0.74 3.55
C GLU A 213 4.54 1.06 4.63
N ASN A 214 4.40 2.18 5.36
CA ASN A 214 5.30 2.53 6.48
C ASN A 214 5.16 1.55 7.66
N VAL A 215 3.95 1.10 8.00
CA VAL A 215 3.73 0.12 9.07
C VAL A 215 4.29 -1.25 8.68
N HIS A 216 4.13 -1.63 7.43
CA HIS A 216 4.62 -2.89 6.85
C HIS A 216 4.24 -4.13 7.70
N PRO A 217 2.94 -4.38 7.93
CA PRO A 217 2.47 -5.24 9.02
C PRO A 217 2.64 -6.74 8.79
N PHE A 218 2.86 -7.17 7.56
CA PHE A 218 3.00 -8.59 7.21
C PHE A 218 4.45 -8.96 6.95
N ARG A 219 4.75 -10.26 7.04
CA ARG A 219 6.07 -10.81 6.71
C ARG A 219 6.42 -10.65 5.23
N ASP A 220 5.41 -10.72 4.36
CA ASP A 220 5.51 -10.57 2.90
C ASP A 220 4.15 -10.10 2.37
N GLY A 221 4.13 -9.52 1.15
CA GLY A 221 2.91 -9.14 0.44
C GLY A 221 2.30 -7.79 0.85
N ASN A 222 3.01 -6.96 1.62
CA ASN A 222 2.50 -5.66 2.05
C ASN A 222 2.14 -4.77 0.85
N GLY A 223 3.01 -4.64 -0.16
CA GLY A 223 2.75 -3.83 -1.33
C GLY A 223 1.47 -4.24 -2.08
N ARG A 224 1.22 -5.54 -2.28
CA ARG A 224 -0.02 -6.03 -2.91
C ARG A 224 -1.26 -5.71 -2.09
N VAL A 225 -1.20 -5.95 -0.78
CA VAL A 225 -2.29 -5.60 0.16
C VAL A 225 -2.51 -4.10 0.18
N GLY A 226 -1.46 -3.29 0.29
CA GLY A 226 -1.54 -1.83 0.30
C GLY A 226 -2.22 -1.27 -0.96
N ARG A 227 -1.88 -1.80 -2.15
CA ARG A 227 -2.52 -1.39 -3.40
C ARG A 227 -3.98 -1.86 -3.55
N ILE A 228 -4.35 -3.00 -2.96
CA ILE A 228 -5.76 -3.42 -2.86
C ILE A 228 -6.52 -2.54 -1.87
N LEU A 229 -5.95 -2.21 -0.71
CA LEU A 229 -6.56 -1.30 0.26
C LEU A 229 -6.77 0.10 -0.33
N LEU A 230 -5.78 0.63 -1.05
CA LEU A 230 -5.92 1.86 -1.81
C LEU A 230 -7.16 1.82 -2.71
N ASN A 231 -7.30 0.77 -3.51
CA ASN A 231 -8.44 0.61 -4.41
C ASN A 231 -9.77 0.45 -3.66
N ASN A 232 -9.78 -0.25 -2.52
CA ASN A 232 -10.98 -0.30 -1.67
C ASN A 232 -11.40 1.11 -1.23
N ILE A 233 -10.46 1.94 -0.75
CA ILE A 233 -10.76 3.33 -0.35
C ILE A 233 -11.31 4.14 -1.53
N LEU A 234 -10.65 4.11 -2.68
CA LEU A 234 -11.10 4.85 -3.88
C LEU A 234 -12.53 4.46 -4.26
N ILE A 235 -12.83 3.17 -4.34
CA ILE A 235 -14.18 2.65 -4.66
C ILE A 235 -15.21 3.13 -3.65
N LYS A 236 -14.92 3.10 -2.33
CA LYS A 236 -15.85 3.57 -1.27
C LYS A 236 -16.11 5.08 -1.32
N HIS A 237 -15.19 5.83 -1.94
CA HIS A 237 -15.33 7.27 -2.17
C HIS A 237 -15.78 7.60 -3.60
N ASN A 238 -16.41 6.64 -4.29
CA ASN A 238 -16.97 6.80 -5.63
C ASN A 238 -15.92 7.19 -6.70
N LEU A 239 -14.66 6.84 -6.48
CA LEU A 239 -13.58 6.97 -7.44
C LEU A 239 -13.34 5.66 -8.17
N PRO A 240 -12.94 5.68 -9.45
CA PRO A 240 -12.56 4.45 -10.16
C PRO A 240 -11.34 3.81 -9.50
N PRO A 241 -11.20 2.47 -9.60
CA PRO A 241 -10.00 1.81 -9.15
C PRO A 241 -8.79 2.25 -9.99
N MET A 242 -7.60 2.14 -9.42
CA MET A 242 -6.36 2.59 -10.03
C MET A 242 -5.36 1.44 -10.15
N ASN A 243 -4.53 1.52 -11.19
CA ASN A 243 -3.44 0.59 -11.42
C ASN A 243 -2.10 1.35 -11.44
N ILE A 244 -1.17 0.95 -10.60
CA ILE A 244 0.22 1.44 -10.68
C ILE A 244 0.97 0.55 -11.69
N GLY A 245 1.37 1.13 -12.81
CA GLY A 245 2.08 0.40 -13.87
C GLY A 245 3.52 0.08 -13.48
N ILE A 246 3.99 -1.14 -13.79
CA ILE A 246 5.38 -1.56 -13.52
C ILE A 246 6.41 -0.59 -14.11
N LYS A 247 6.11 0.05 -15.23
CA LYS A 247 6.98 1.08 -15.85
C LYS A 247 7.20 2.29 -14.96
N ASN A 248 6.27 2.60 -14.06
CA ASN A 248 6.33 3.72 -13.13
C ASN A 248 6.80 3.30 -11.72
N ARG A 249 7.34 2.07 -11.58
CA ARG A 249 7.77 1.51 -10.28
C ARG A 249 8.75 2.43 -9.53
N MET A 250 9.70 3.05 -10.21
CA MET A 250 10.68 3.93 -9.57
C MET A 250 10.04 5.21 -9.05
N GLU A 251 9.12 5.81 -9.82
CA GLU A 251 8.35 6.98 -9.41
C GLU A 251 7.43 6.65 -8.21
N TYR A 252 6.83 5.45 -8.23
CA TYR A 252 6.03 4.95 -7.11
C TYR A 252 6.85 4.83 -5.82
N TYR A 253 8.04 4.23 -5.87
CA TYR A 253 8.89 4.16 -4.69
C TYR A 253 9.39 5.54 -4.23
N ALA A 254 9.71 6.43 -5.16
CA ALA A 254 10.08 7.81 -4.82
C ALA A 254 8.94 8.56 -4.12
N SER A 255 7.68 8.33 -4.52
CA SER A 255 6.51 8.94 -3.87
C SER A 255 6.31 8.44 -2.43
N LEU A 256 6.50 7.14 -2.17
CA LEU A 256 6.46 6.57 -0.82
C LEU A 256 7.56 7.15 0.07
N GLN A 257 8.78 7.28 -0.46
CA GLN A 257 9.90 7.87 0.28
C GLN A 257 9.72 9.36 0.58
N ALA A 258 9.12 10.13 -0.35
CA ALA A 258 8.82 11.54 -0.13
C ALA A 258 7.85 11.71 1.05
N TYR A 259 6.82 10.86 1.11
CA TYR A 259 5.89 10.84 2.22
C TYR A 259 6.56 10.38 3.53
N GLU A 260 7.34 9.31 3.51
CA GLU A 260 8.05 8.81 4.70
C GLU A 260 9.00 9.86 5.30
N LYS A 261 9.72 10.60 4.46
CA LYS A 261 10.74 11.56 4.91
C LYS A 261 10.17 12.93 5.26
N ASN A 262 9.25 13.43 4.46
CA ASN A 262 8.83 14.83 4.47
C ASN A 262 7.32 15.01 4.70
N HIS A 263 6.55 13.93 4.84
CA HIS A 263 5.07 13.93 4.86
C HIS A 263 4.45 14.56 3.61
N ASP A 264 5.21 14.62 2.50
CA ASP A 264 4.73 15.18 1.25
C ASP A 264 3.86 14.16 0.51
N LEU A 265 2.56 14.42 0.51
CA LEU A 265 1.55 13.60 -0.12
C LEU A 265 1.42 13.86 -1.64
N MET A 266 1.87 15.03 -2.10
CA MET A 266 1.63 15.45 -3.48
C MET A 266 2.31 14.57 -4.54
N PRO A 267 3.53 14.03 -4.34
CA PRO A 267 4.11 13.07 -5.28
C PRO A 267 3.23 11.83 -5.50
N THR A 268 2.61 11.32 -4.42
CA THR A 268 1.68 10.18 -4.51
C THR A 268 0.41 10.56 -5.28
N ILE A 269 -0.20 11.72 -4.98
CA ILE A 269 -1.41 12.19 -5.68
C ILE A 269 -1.12 12.45 -7.17
N ASN A 270 0.01 13.05 -7.51
CA ASN A 270 0.41 13.30 -8.89
C ASN A 270 0.62 11.99 -9.67
N LEU A 271 1.25 11.00 -9.04
CA LEU A 271 1.37 9.67 -9.62
C LEU A 271 -0.01 9.05 -9.88
N PHE A 272 -0.95 9.18 -8.94
CA PHE A 272 -2.32 8.67 -9.10
C PHE A 272 -3.01 9.30 -10.32
N MET A 273 -2.90 10.60 -10.49
CA MET A 273 -3.48 11.30 -11.66
C MET A 273 -2.85 10.84 -12.99
N LYS A 274 -1.54 10.60 -13.00
CA LYS A 274 -0.83 10.03 -14.14
C LYS A 274 -1.34 8.62 -14.49
N GLU A 275 -1.47 7.77 -13.47
CA GLU A 275 -1.92 6.38 -13.63
C GLU A 275 -3.38 6.28 -14.08
N TYR A 276 -4.26 7.19 -13.66
CA TYR A 276 -5.62 7.28 -14.19
C TYR A 276 -5.66 7.58 -15.68
N ASN A 277 -4.80 8.50 -16.15
CA ASN A 277 -4.69 8.80 -17.59
C ASN A 277 -4.19 7.59 -18.41
N GLU A 278 -3.22 6.85 -17.86
CA GLU A 278 -2.71 5.64 -18.50
C GLU A 278 -3.76 4.51 -18.50
N LEU A 279 -4.49 4.34 -17.41
CA LEU A 279 -5.55 3.34 -17.31
C LEU A 279 -6.68 3.63 -18.31
N LYS A 280 -7.10 4.90 -18.46
CA LYS A 280 -8.10 5.30 -19.44
C LYS A 280 -7.68 4.88 -20.85
N LYS A 281 -6.44 5.19 -21.25
CA LYS A 281 -5.92 4.79 -22.58
C LYS A 281 -6.02 3.28 -22.79
N LYS A 282 -5.65 2.49 -21.78
CA LYS A 282 -5.72 1.04 -21.84
C LYS A 282 -7.15 0.51 -21.94
N LEU A 283 -8.10 1.06 -21.18
CA LEU A 283 -9.50 0.63 -21.23
C LEU A 283 -10.18 1.05 -22.54
N SER A 284 -9.96 2.28 -23.02
CA SER A 284 -10.56 2.79 -24.27
C SER A 284 -10.11 2.01 -25.51
N TYR A 285 -8.87 1.50 -25.53
CA TYR A 285 -8.38 0.67 -26.64
C TYR A 285 -9.22 -0.61 -26.85
N TYR A 286 -9.87 -1.11 -25.81
CA TYR A 286 -10.70 -2.31 -25.85
C TYR A 286 -12.19 -2.03 -26.09
N GLU A 287 -12.63 -0.77 -26.04
CA GLU A 287 -14.00 -0.37 -26.40
C GLU A 287 -14.19 -0.21 -27.92
N THR A 288 -13.09 0.04 -28.63
CA THR A 288 -13.10 0.25 -30.10
C THR A 288 -12.83 -1.03 -30.90
N ARG A 289 -12.71 -2.17 -30.27
CA ARG A 289 -12.56 -3.51 -30.84
C ARG A 289 -13.62 -4.45 -30.30
#